data_d9dc9207f274f04882319e919c2f4f10
#
_entry.id   d9dc9207f274f04882319e919c2f4f10
#
_cell.length_a   1.000
_cell.length_b   1.000
_cell.length_c   1.000
_cell.angle_alpha   90.00
_cell.angle_beta   90.00
_cell.angle_gamma   90.00
#
_symmetry.space_group_name_H-M   'P 1'
#
loop_
_entity.id
_entity.type
_entity.pdbx_description
1 polymer ?
#
loop_
_entity_poly.entity_id
_entity_poly.type
_entity_poly.pdbx_seq_one_letter_code
_entity_poly.pdbx_strand_id
1 'polypeptide(L)'
;GGMGGEQSAESQPFPTLPPPFSRQRLTEDGLTQRTPEAHAAALETFNDFHTEDPFSPPDTSGTLIFPGVDGGGEWGGPAFDPETGLLYVNANEMAWLLKLAPQSDVSLYQATCASCHGADQQGTGIGPSLEGLFERMSREEVVQIVRDGTGLMPAFGAAMGGSTIRDIVNYLETGEDVSADRVGESPFILPYRTALFDIFLDHEGYPGIAPPWGTLNAIDLNEGSIRWSIPFG
;
A
#
# COMPACT_ATOMS: atom_id res chain seq x y z
N GLY A 1 9.75 -14.96 -7.12
CA GLY A 1 10.69 -13.92 -7.48
C GLY A 1 9.98 -12.60 -7.60
N GLY A 2 10.65 -11.52 -7.16
CA GLY A 2 10.08 -10.17 -7.19
C GLY A 2 9.80 -9.65 -8.60
N MET A 3 9.20 -8.48 -8.64
CA MET A 3 8.94 -7.76 -9.90
C MET A 3 10.27 -7.35 -10.57
N GLY A 4 10.23 -7.15 -11.89
CA GLY A 4 11.44 -6.81 -12.65
C GLY A 4 12.15 -5.58 -12.07
N GLY A 5 13.44 -5.72 -11.76
CA GLY A 5 14.28 -4.70 -11.12
C GLY A 5 14.39 -4.80 -9.59
N GLU A 6 13.59 -5.63 -8.94
CA GLU A 6 13.70 -5.88 -7.51
C GLU A 6 14.88 -6.84 -7.22
N GLN A 7 15.64 -6.51 -6.17
CA GLN A 7 16.71 -7.36 -5.67
C GLN A 7 16.39 -7.75 -4.23
N SER A 8 15.95 -8.98 -4.05
CA SER A 8 15.70 -9.54 -2.71
C SER A 8 17.01 -10.06 -2.11
N ALA A 9 17.11 -9.99 -0.78
CA ALA A 9 18.21 -10.64 -0.06
C ALA A 9 18.14 -12.17 -0.24
N GLU A 10 19.30 -12.83 -0.36
CA GLU A 10 19.36 -14.29 -0.51
C GLU A 10 18.83 -15.03 0.73
N SER A 11 18.93 -14.41 1.89
CA SER A 11 18.44 -14.95 3.16
C SER A 11 18.01 -13.84 4.10
N GLN A 12 17.02 -14.14 4.93
CA GLN A 12 16.52 -13.25 5.97
C GLN A 12 16.57 -13.99 7.31
N PRO A 13 17.37 -13.51 8.29
CA PRO A 13 17.40 -14.13 9.61
C PRO A 13 16.12 -13.82 10.38
N PHE A 14 15.60 -14.83 11.07
CA PHE A 14 14.51 -14.70 12.02
C PHE A 14 15.01 -14.89 13.45
N PRO A 15 14.51 -14.10 14.42
CA PRO A 15 14.77 -14.36 15.83
C PRO A 15 14.16 -15.71 16.22
N THR A 16 14.87 -16.47 17.06
CA THR A 16 14.38 -17.73 17.61
C THR A 16 13.69 -17.57 18.95
N LEU A 17 14.02 -16.46 19.66
CA LEU A 17 13.44 -16.07 20.94
C LEU A 17 13.35 -14.54 21.03
N PRO A 18 12.27 -13.99 21.58
CA PRO A 18 11.02 -14.69 21.92
C PRO A 18 10.32 -15.22 20.67
N PRO A 19 9.34 -16.13 20.78
CA PRO A 19 8.50 -16.53 19.65
C PRO A 19 7.68 -15.33 19.16
N PRO A 20 7.19 -15.33 17.91
CA PRO A 20 6.31 -14.29 17.41
C PRO A 20 5.08 -14.11 18.30
N PHE A 21 4.76 -12.85 18.62
CA PHE A 21 3.61 -12.49 19.44
C PHE A 21 2.35 -12.23 18.61
N SER A 22 2.46 -12.22 17.29
CA SER A 22 1.35 -12.21 16.32
C SER A 22 1.50 -13.35 15.34
N ARG A 23 0.41 -13.81 14.75
CA ARG A 23 0.45 -14.81 13.69
C ARG A 23 1.24 -14.28 12.51
N GLN A 24 2.11 -15.11 11.93
CA GLN A 24 3.02 -14.71 10.85
C GLN A 24 2.55 -15.20 9.47
N ARG A 25 1.55 -16.06 9.43
CA ARG A 25 0.99 -16.61 8.20
C ARG A 25 -0.51 -16.76 8.34
N LEU A 26 -1.23 -16.48 7.27
CA LEU A 26 -2.64 -16.83 7.12
C LEU A 26 -2.74 -18.11 6.29
N THR A 27 -3.50 -19.06 6.80
CA THR A 27 -3.87 -20.30 6.13
C THR A 27 -5.39 -20.39 6.06
N GLU A 28 -5.94 -21.31 5.30
CA GLU A 28 -7.38 -21.49 5.16
C GLU A 28 -8.08 -21.65 6.52
N ASP A 29 -7.46 -22.40 7.46
CA ASP A 29 -8.00 -22.58 8.83
C ASP A 29 -8.07 -21.26 9.62
N GLY A 30 -7.30 -20.26 9.22
CA GLY A 30 -7.28 -18.92 9.82
C GLY A 30 -8.34 -17.98 9.27
N LEU A 31 -9.15 -18.41 8.32
CA LEU A 31 -10.24 -17.60 7.77
C LEU A 31 -11.41 -17.51 8.74
N THR A 32 -12.20 -16.45 8.61
CA THR A 32 -13.40 -16.24 9.43
C THR A 32 -14.35 -17.42 9.37
N GLN A 33 -14.89 -17.81 10.53
CA GLN A 33 -15.92 -18.86 10.69
C GLN A 33 -17.22 -18.25 11.22
N ARG A 34 -17.41 -16.94 11.09
CA ARG A 34 -18.52 -16.20 11.65
C ARG A 34 -19.88 -16.68 11.15
N THR A 35 -20.00 -16.90 9.84
CA THR A 35 -21.09 -17.60 9.18
C THR A 35 -20.56 -18.43 8.01
N PRO A 36 -21.30 -19.43 7.51
CA PRO A 36 -20.89 -20.18 6.31
C PRO A 36 -20.69 -19.27 5.09
N GLU A 37 -21.53 -18.25 4.92
CA GLU A 37 -21.46 -17.29 3.82
C GLU A 37 -20.23 -16.38 3.95
N ALA A 38 -19.92 -15.92 5.17
CA ALA A 38 -18.73 -15.12 5.45
C ALA A 38 -17.45 -15.93 5.18
N HIS A 39 -17.43 -17.19 5.60
CA HIS A 39 -16.32 -18.10 5.32
C HIS A 39 -16.15 -18.34 3.80
N ALA A 40 -17.24 -18.61 3.09
CA ALA A 40 -17.18 -18.83 1.64
C ALA A 40 -16.64 -17.61 0.89
N ALA A 41 -17.10 -16.40 1.23
CA ALA A 41 -16.61 -15.16 0.63
C ALA A 41 -15.13 -14.92 0.93
N ALA A 42 -14.71 -15.15 2.18
CA ALA A 42 -13.31 -15.01 2.57
C ALA A 42 -12.43 -16.06 1.86
N LEU A 43 -12.89 -17.28 1.72
CA LEU A 43 -12.18 -18.36 1.02
C LEU A 43 -12.03 -18.06 -0.47
N GLU A 44 -13.05 -17.51 -1.12
CA GLU A 44 -13.00 -17.07 -2.51
C GLU A 44 -11.88 -16.03 -2.70
N THR A 45 -11.92 -14.96 -1.90
CA THR A 45 -10.89 -13.93 -1.96
C THR A 45 -9.49 -14.48 -1.61
N PHE A 46 -9.38 -15.35 -0.60
CA PHE A 46 -8.11 -15.96 -0.21
C PHE A 46 -7.48 -16.78 -1.34
N ASN A 47 -8.29 -17.47 -2.15
CA ASN A 47 -7.82 -18.25 -3.29
C ASN A 47 -7.41 -17.40 -4.50
N ASP A 48 -7.92 -16.17 -4.60
CA ASP A 48 -7.59 -15.23 -5.68
C ASP A 48 -6.23 -14.50 -5.44
N PHE A 49 -5.72 -14.54 -4.21
CA PHE A 49 -4.48 -13.88 -3.82
C PHE A 49 -3.47 -14.89 -3.31
N HIS A 50 -2.20 -14.69 -3.63
CA HIS A 50 -1.15 -15.54 -3.08
C HIS A 50 -0.71 -15.05 -1.67
N THR A 51 -0.40 -15.99 -0.79
CA THR A 51 0.11 -15.74 0.55
C THR A 51 1.10 -16.84 0.95
N GLU A 52 2.32 -16.79 0.43
CA GLU A 52 3.29 -17.87 0.63
C GLU A 52 4.14 -17.66 1.88
N ASP A 53 4.65 -16.45 2.06
CA ASP A 53 5.76 -16.15 2.96
C ASP A 53 5.64 -14.71 3.45
N PRO A 54 6.00 -14.37 4.69
CA PRO A 54 5.99 -12.99 5.19
C PRO A 54 6.78 -12.01 4.34
N PHE A 55 7.71 -12.50 3.52
CA PHE A 55 8.53 -11.69 2.60
C PHE A 55 8.18 -11.87 1.13
N SER A 56 7.02 -12.45 0.83
CA SER A 56 6.53 -12.52 -0.55
C SER A 56 6.30 -11.11 -1.08
N PRO A 57 7.01 -10.68 -2.14
CA PRO A 57 6.85 -9.35 -2.67
C PRO A 57 5.47 -9.21 -3.33
N PRO A 58 4.85 -8.04 -3.24
CA PRO A 58 3.63 -7.75 -3.97
C PRO A 58 3.86 -7.86 -5.48
N ASP A 59 2.85 -8.34 -6.21
CA ASP A 59 2.91 -8.48 -7.65
C ASP A 59 1.58 -8.13 -8.35
N THR A 60 1.51 -8.40 -9.65
CA THR A 60 0.34 -8.12 -10.48
C THR A 60 -0.76 -9.19 -10.38
N SER A 61 -0.50 -10.36 -9.81
CA SER A 61 -1.53 -11.37 -9.55
C SER A 61 -2.35 -11.03 -8.29
N GLY A 62 -1.71 -10.42 -7.32
CA GLY A 62 -2.29 -10.01 -6.05
C GLY A 62 -1.73 -10.79 -4.87
N THR A 63 -1.37 -10.07 -3.82
CA THR A 63 -0.75 -10.60 -2.61
C THR A 63 -1.65 -10.33 -1.42
N LEU A 64 -1.93 -11.35 -0.61
CA LEU A 64 -2.51 -11.22 0.71
C LEU A 64 -1.38 -11.10 1.72
N ILE A 65 -1.29 -9.94 2.37
CA ILE A 65 -0.25 -9.61 3.34
C ILE A 65 -0.77 -9.92 4.75
N PHE A 66 -0.02 -10.75 5.49
CA PHE A 66 -0.37 -11.09 6.86
C PHE A 66 0.89 -11.34 7.72
N PRO A 67 1.02 -10.70 8.90
CA PRO A 67 0.16 -9.61 9.34
C PRO A 67 0.19 -8.44 8.35
N GLY A 68 -0.85 -7.62 8.37
CA GLY A 68 -1.05 -6.57 7.38
C GLY A 68 -0.07 -5.40 7.49
N VAL A 69 -0.30 -4.40 6.67
CA VAL A 69 0.57 -3.20 6.58
C VAL A 69 0.50 -2.31 7.82
N ASP A 70 -0.52 -2.50 8.67
CA ASP A 70 -0.60 -1.86 9.99
C ASP A 70 0.49 -2.38 10.95
N GLY A 71 1.14 -3.48 10.57
CA GLY A 71 2.19 -4.14 11.34
C GLY A 71 1.63 -5.11 12.38
N GLY A 72 2.47 -6.08 12.81
CA GLY A 72 2.15 -6.97 13.92
C GLY A 72 2.14 -6.24 15.25
N GLY A 73 3.20 -5.50 15.59
CA GLY A 73 3.26 -4.63 16.76
C GLY A 73 2.79 -3.22 16.42
N GLU A 74 1.90 -2.67 17.24
CA GLU A 74 1.38 -1.33 17.05
C GLU A 74 2.49 -0.26 17.11
N TRP A 75 2.41 0.71 16.24
CA TRP A 75 3.41 1.78 16.10
C TRP A 75 3.48 2.73 17.33
N GLY A 76 2.48 2.70 18.21
CA GLY A 76 2.51 3.37 19.51
C GLY A 76 3.60 2.84 20.44
N GLY A 77 4.16 1.70 20.13
CA GLY A 77 5.28 1.07 20.81
C GLY A 77 4.88 0.23 22.02
N PRO A 78 5.80 -0.65 22.47
CA PRO A 78 5.61 -1.48 23.66
C PRO A 78 5.91 -0.70 24.95
N ALA A 79 5.35 -1.18 26.05
CA ALA A 79 5.70 -0.73 27.40
C ALA A 79 6.63 -1.75 28.07
N PHE A 80 7.74 -1.27 28.62
CA PHE A 80 8.69 -2.13 29.32
C PHE A 80 8.70 -1.86 30.83
N ASP A 81 8.60 -2.95 31.61
CA ASP A 81 8.77 -2.93 33.06
C ASP A 81 10.19 -3.41 33.43
N PRO A 82 11.06 -2.50 33.90
CA PRO A 82 12.43 -2.86 34.24
C PRO A 82 12.56 -3.68 35.53
N GLU A 83 11.53 -3.69 36.40
CA GLU A 83 11.58 -4.45 37.65
C GLU A 83 11.33 -5.95 37.40
N THR A 84 10.43 -6.26 36.49
CA THR A 84 10.06 -7.64 36.14
C THR A 84 10.74 -8.16 34.88
N GLY A 85 11.26 -7.25 34.03
CA GLY A 85 11.79 -7.62 32.72
C GLY A 85 10.70 -7.96 31.69
N LEU A 86 9.45 -7.56 31.94
CA LEU A 86 8.34 -7.81 31.05
C LEU A 86 8.19 -6.68 30.02
N LEU A 87 7.98 -7.07 28.78
CA LEU A 87 7.62 -6.17 27.66
C LEU A 87 6.15 -6.42 27.28
N TYR A 88 5.34 -5.38 27.35
CA TYR A 88 3.93 -5.44 26.98
C TYR A 88 3.75 -4.88 25.59
N VAL A 89 3.22 -5.71 24.66
CA VAL A 89 3.04 -5.36 23.25
C VAL A 89 1.60 -5.65 22.84
N ASN A 90 0.89 -4.64 22.35
CA ASN A 90 -0.36 -4.89 21.63
C ASN A 90 -0.02 -5.20 20.15
N ALA A 91 -0.73 -6.16 19.60
CA ALA A 91 -0.55 -6.60 18.23
C ALA A 91 -1.86 -6.51 17.45
N ASN A 92 -1.75 -6.08 16.21
CA ASN A 92 -2.81 -6.10 15.21
C ASN A 92 -2.61 -7.32 14.30
N GLU A 93 -3.68 -8.03 14.03
CA GLU A 93 -3.66 -9.22 13.17
C GLU A 93 -4.59 -9.07 11.96
N MET A 94 -4.78 -7.83 11.46
CA MET A 94 -5.52 -7.60 10.24
C MET A 94 -4.73 -8.06 9.01
N ALA A 95 -5.41 -8.69 8.06
CA ALA A 95 -4.86 -9.02 6.76
C ALA A 95 -5.19 -7.94 5.74
N TRP A 96 -4.31 -7.73 4.77
CA TRP A 96 -4.47 -6.74 3.70
C TRP A 96 -4.31 -7.37 2.33
N LEU A 97 -5.01 -6.81 1.36
CA LEU A 97 -4.94 -7.17 -0.05
C LEU A 97 -4.15 -6.10 -0.79
N LEU A 98 -3.13 -6.50 -1.50
CA LEU A 98 -2.31 -5.61 -2.32
C LEU A 98 -2.17 -6.20 -3.72
N LYS A 99 -2.42 -5.39 -4.73
CA LYS A 99 -2.20 -5.76 -6.13
C LYS A 99 -1.51 -4.63 -6.87
N LEU A 100 -0.50 -4.96 -7.63
CA LEU A 100 0.18 -4.02 -8.50
C LEU A 100 -0.40 -4.08 -9.92
N ALA A 101 -0.25 -2.98 -10.66
CA ALA A 101 -0.48 -2.95 -12.09
C ALA A 101 0.68 -2.20 -12.77
N PRO A 102 1.00 -2.54 -14.03
CA PRO A 102 1.98 -1.78 -14.79
C PRO A 102 1.60 -0.31 -14.86
N GLN A 103 2.58 0.57 -14.75
CA GLN A 103 2.37 2.00 -14.90
C GLN A 103 2.01 2.37 -16.35
N SER A 104 2.36 1.52 -17.33
CA SER A 104 1.96 1.65 -18.73
C SER A 104 0.45 1.60 -18.98
N ASP A 105 -0.32 1.05 -18.01
CA ASP A 105 -1.78 0.96 -18.12
C ASP A 105 -2.49 2.27 -17.77
N VAL A 106 -1.74 3.28 -17.37
CA VAL A 106 -2.29 4.59 -17.03
C VAL A 106 -1.53 5.69 -17.77
N SER A 107 -2.22 6.79 -18.03
CA SER A 107 -1.60 7.97 -18.62
C SER A 107 -0.55 8.62 -17.71
N LEU A 108 0.36 9.40 -18.27
CA LEU A 108 1.28 10.23 -17.48
C LEU A 108 0.50 11.16 -16.54
N TYR A 109 -0.62 11.71 -16.99
CA TYR A 109 -1.51 12.51 -16.17
C TYR A 109 -2.07 11.73 -14.98
N GLN A 110 -2.62 10.54 -15.22
CA GLN A 110 -3.17 9.69 -14.16
C GLN A 110 -2.10 9.29 -13.14
N ALA A 111 -0.89 9.00 -13.61
CA ALA A 111 0.23 8.60 -12.76
C ALA A 111 0.76 9.72 -11.86
N THR A 112 0.62 11.00 -12.28
CA THR A 112 1.34 12.11 -11.64
C THR A 112 0.45 13.24 -11.13
N CYS A 113 -0.68 13.49 -11.77
CA CYS A 113 -1.52 14.67 -11.54
C CYS A 113 -2.90 14.32 -10.95
N ALA A 114 -3.45 13.16 -11.32
CA ALA A 114 -4.82 12.77 -10.99
C ALA A 114 -5.09 12.64 -9.48
N SER A 115 -4.10 12.32 -8.67
CA SER A 115 -4.24 12.26 -7.21
C SER A 115 -4.67 13.58 -6.58
N CYS A 116 -4.28 14.71 -7.19
CA CYS A 116 -4.66 16.04 -6.73
C CYS A 116 -5.78 16.65 -7.58
N HIS A 117 -5.74 16.46 -8.90
CA HIS A 117 -6.65 17.13 -9.84
C HIS A 117 -7.85 16.28 -10.30
N GLY A 118 -7.97 15.03 -9.79
CA GLY A 118 -9.01 14.08 -10.21
C GLY A 118 -8.64 13.36 -11.50
N ALA A 119 -9.02 12.08 -11.62
CA ALA A 119 -8.81 11.31 -12.86
C ALA A 119 -9.59 11.86 -14.05
N ASP A 120 -10.71 12.55 -13.76
CA ASP A 120 -11.60 13.23 -14.69
C ASP A 120 -11.28 14.73 -14.86
N GLN A 121 -10.19 15.21 -14.25
CA GLN A 121 -9.76 16.62 -14.24
C GLN A 121 -10.73 17.59 -13.55
N GLN A 122 -11.72 17.10 -12.80
CA GLN A 122 -12.71 17.95 -12.11
C GLN A 122 -12.20 18.53 -10.79
N GLY A 123 -10.98 18.20 -10.41
CA GLY A 123 -10.39 18.61 -9.14
C GLY A 123 -10.75 17.66 -7.99
N THR A 124 -10.12 17.90 -6.86
CA THR A 124 -10.37 17.19 -5.59
C THR A 124 -10.33 18.20 -4.44
N GLY A 125 -10.42 17.72 -3.20
CA GLY A 125 -10.19 18.60 -2.02
C GLY A 125 -8.75 19.12 -1.90
N ILE A 126 -7.81 18.61 -2.72
CA ILE A 126 -6.38 18.95 -2.68
C ILE A 126 -6.02 19.90 -3.83
N GLY A 127 -6.49 19.63 -5.05
CA GLY A 127 -6.16 20.37 -6.24
C GLY A 127 -7.39 20.88 -6.99
N PRO A 128 -7.29 22.03 -7.67
CA PRO A 128 -8.42 22.62 -8.41
C PRO A 128 -8.75 21.81 -9.67
N SER A 129 -9.97 22.05 -10.21
CA SER A 129 -10.36 21.57 -11.53
C SER A 129 -9.47 22.15 -12.62
N LEU A 130 -9.11 21.32 -13.59
CA LEU A 130 -8.37 21.68 -14.80
C LEU A 130 -9.29 21.89 -15.99
N GLU A 131 -10.60 21.75 -15.83
CA GLU A 131 -11.58 22.02 -16.88
C GLU A 131 -11.47 23.47 -17.35
N GLY A 132 -11.45 23.70 -18.66
CA GLY A 132 -11.28 25.02 -19.26
C GLY A 132 -9.95 25.71 -18.92
N LEU A 133 -8.89 24.93 -18.59
CA LEU A 133 -7.58 25.46 -18.19
C LEU A 133 -7.00 26.42 -19.24
N PHE A 134 -7.04 26.03 -20.52
CA PHE A 134 -6.48 26.80 -21.63
C PHE A 134 -7.36 27.96 -22.11
N GLU A 135 -8.55 28.10 -21.56
CA GLU A 135 -9.36 29.32 -21.71
C GLU A 135 -8.87 30.44 -20.77
N ARG A 136 -8.19 30.06 -19.68
CA ARG A 136 -7.75 30.96 -18.60
C ARG A 136 -6.25 31.22 -18.61
N MET A 137 -5.45 30.31 -19.19
CA MET A 137 -4.00 30.34 -19.16
C MET A 137 -3.41 29.88 -20.48
N SER A 138 -2.28 30.49 -20.87
CA SER A 138 -1.52 30.02 -22.01
C SER A 138 -0.80 28.71 -21.70
N ARG A 139 -0.45 27.97 -22.77
CA ARG A 139 0.32 26.73 -22.67
C ARG A 139 1.66 26.92 -21.91
N GLU A 140 2.32 28.03 -22.20
CA GLU A 140 3.61 28.38 -21.59
C GLU A 140 3.47 28.63 -20.08
N GLU A 141 2.42 29.29 -19.65
CA GLU A 141 2.11 29.52 -18.23
C GLU A 141 1.84 28.18 -17.51
N VAL A 142 1.07 27.28 -18.13
CA VAL A 142 0.81 25.96 -17.56
C VAL A 142 2.10 25.15 -17.44
N VAL A 143 2.95 25.12 -18.47
CA VAL A 143 4.27 24.47 -18.43
C VAL A 143 5.12 25.03 -17.31
N GLN A 144 5.09 26.35 -17.10
CA GLN A 144 5.86 27.01 -16.05
C GLN A 144 5.35 26.65 -14.66
N ILE A 145 4.03 26.62 -14.47
CA ILE A 145 3.40 26.23 -13.20
C ILE A 145 3.73 24.78 -12.86
N VAL A 146 3.62 23.87 -13.81
CA VAL A 146 3.98 22.47 -13.58
C VAL A 146 5.46 22.33 -13.21
N ARG A 147 6.34 23.06 -13.90
CA ARG A 147 7.78 23.02 -13.65
C ARG A 147 8.16 23.61 -12.28
N ASP A 148 7.64 24.78 -11.96
CA ASP A 148 8.10 25.59 -10.83
C ASP A 148 7.22 25.42 -9.56
N GLY A 149 6.03 24.81 -9.73
CA GLY A 149 5.02 24.67 -8.68
C GLY A 149 4.26 25.97 -8.39
N THR A 150 3.18 25.87 -7.65
CA THR A 150 2.41 27.04 -7.16
C THR A 150 1.52 26.66 -5.98
N GLY A 151 1.47 27.46 -4.94
CA GLY A 151 0.66 27.21 -3.75
C GLY A 151 0.99 25.85 -3.11
N LEU A 152 0.04 24.91 -3.09
CA LEU A 152 0.23 23.55 -2.60
C LEU A 152 0.76 22.59 -3.68
N MET A 153 0.77 23.00 -4.94
CA MET A 153 1.29 22.19 -6.05
C MET A 153 2.82 22.17 -6.01
N PRO A 154 3.45 20.99 -5.88
CA PRO A 154 4.90 20.89 -5.87
C PRO A 154 5.52 21.23 -7.22
N ALA A 155 6.80 21.60 -7.21
CA ALA A 155 7.60 21.82 -8.42
C ALA A 155 8.02 20.47 -9.03
N PHE A 156 7.58 20.19 -10.25
CA PHE A 156 7.92 18.94 -10.94
C PHE A 156 9.15 19.07 -11.85
N GLY A 157 9.69 20.27 -12.05
CA GLY A 157 10.78 20.52 -13.00
C GLY A 157 12.07 19.77 -12.72
N ALA A 158 12.37 19.48 -11.44
CA ALA A 158 13.52 18.67 -11.06
C ALA A 158 13.23 17.16 -11.14
N ALA A 159 11.97 16.76 -11.00
CA ALA A 159 11.53 15.37 -11.01
C ALA A 159 11.22 14.86 -12.41
N MET A 160 10.75 15.74 -13.30
CA MET A 160 10.35 15.41 -14.66
C MET A 160 11.16 16.19 -15.67
N GLY A 161 11.67 15.52 -16.70
CA GLY A 161 12.28 16.21 -17.85
C GLY A 161 11.28 17.13 -18.55
N GLY A 162 11.78 18.19 -19.18
CA GLY A 162 10.92 19.16 -19.89
C GLY A 162 10.10 18.56 -21.04
N SER A 163 10.47 17.39 -21.60
CA SER A 163 9.67 16.62 -22.55
C SER A 163 8.42 16.07 -21.87
N THR A 164 8.57 15.40 -20.72
CA THR A 164 7.48 14.81 -19.95
C THR A 164 6.45 15.85 -19.52
N ILE A 165 6.89 17.04 -19.06
CA ILE A 165 5.98 18.15 -18.73
C ILE A 165 5.19 18.58 -19.96
N ARG A 166 5.84 18.71 -21.13
CA ARG A 166 5.15 19.08 -22.37
C ARG A 166 4.14 18.02 -22.82
N ASP A 167 4.44 16.76 -22.61
CA ASP A 167 3.53 15.65 -22.96
C ASP A 167 2.27 15.69 -22.05
N ILE A 168 2.44 15.92 -20.75
CA ILE A 168 1.30 16.10 -19.81
C ILE A 168 0.45 17.33 -20.23
N VAL A 169 1.09 18.45 -20.53
CA VAL A 169 0.38 19.67 -20.96
C VAL A 169 -0.33 19.45 -22.31
N ASN A 170 0.27 18.69 -23.22
CA ASN A 170 -0.38 18.31 -24.48
C ASN A 170 -1.63 17.46 -24.23
N TYR A 171 -1.54 16.48 -23.34
CA TYR A 171 -2.70 15.67 -22.95
C TYR A 171 -3.84 16.54 -22.37
N LEU A 172 -3.51 17.49 -21.48
CA LEU A 172 -4.50 18.40 -20.91
C LEU A 172 -5.19 19.28 -21.95
N GLU A 173 -4.49 19.62 -23.05
CA GLU A 173 -5.01 20.48 -24.11
C GLU A 173 -5.80 19.70 -25.18
N THR A 174 -5.31 18.52 -25.57
CA THR A 174 -5.84 17.77 -26.72
C THR A 174 -6.64 16.52 -26.32
N GLY A 175 -6.46 16.02 -25.10
CA GLY A 175 -6.94 14.71 -24.66
C GLY A 175 -6.14 13.53 -25.25
N GLU A 176 -5.14 13.81 -26.10
CA GLU A 176 -4.29 12.76 -26.66
C GLU A 176 -3.21 12.35 -25.67
N ASP A 177 -3.33 11.12 -25.19
CA ASP A 177 -2.37 10.58 -24.24
C ASP A 177 -1.10 10.12 -24.95
N VAL A 178 0.01 10.58 -24.46
CA VAL A 178 1.31 10.01 -24.82
C VAL A 178 1.53 8.83 -23.89
N SER A 179 1.52 7.63 -24.49
CA SER A 179 1.65 6.39 -23.74
C SER A 179 2.81 6.44 -22.75
N ALA A 180 2.61 5.85 -21.59
CA ALA A 180 3.57 5.77 -20.51
C ALA A 180 4.84 4.94 -20.82
N ASP A 181 5.09 4.60 -22.09
CA ASP A 181 6.34 3.94 -22.54
C ASP A 181 7.61 4.72 -22.16
N ARG A 182 7.45 6.02 -21.81
CA ARG A 182 8.52 6.87 -21.28
C ARG A 182 8.68 6.85 -19.77
N VAL A 183 7.84 6.08 -19.07
CA VAL A 183 7.89 5.94 -17.59
C VAL A 183 9.28 5.54 -17.12
N GLY A 184 10.00 4.69 -17.87
CA GLY A 184 11.37 4.26 -17.54
C GLY A 184 12.46 5.33 -17.65
N GLU A 185 12.16 6.53 -18.18
CA GLU A 185 13.13 7.62 -18.33
C GLU A 185 13.22 8.53 -17.10
N SER A 186 12.27 8.42 -16.14
CA SER A 186 12.26 9.21 -14.93
C SER A 186 12.49 8.34 -13.69
N PRO A 187 13.49 8.63 -12.84
CA PRO A 187 13.72 7.86 -11.62
C PRO A 187 12.60 8.04 -10.57
N PHE A 188 11.67 8.95 -10.80
CA PHE A 188 10.52 9.24 -9.90
C PHE A 188 9.24 8.55 -10.34
N ILE A 189 9.20 7.97 -11.55
CA ILE A 189 8.04 7.22 -12.03
C ILE A 189 8.39 5.74 -11.93
N LEU A 190 7.74 5.06 -10.99
CA LEU A 190 7.93 3.63 -10.81
C LEU A 190 7.27 2.85 -11.97
N PRO A 191 7.83 1.70 -12.36
CA PRO A 191 7.26 0.87 -13.43
C PRO A 191 5.89 0.26 -13.07
N TYR A 192 5.55 0.25 -11.79
CA TYR A 192 4.30 -0.27 -11.26
C TYR A 192 3.62 0.72 -10.33
N ARG A 193 2.29 0.66 -10.28
CA ARG A 193 1.42 1.38 -9.34
C ARG A 193 0.62 0.40 -8.51
N THR A 194 0.13 0.83 -7.39
CA THR A 194 -0.86 0.10 -6.60
C THR A 194 -2.21 0.15 -7.32
N ALA A 195 -2.75 -1.02 -7.67
CA ALA A 195 -4.07 -1.18 -8.30
C ALA A 195 -5.14 -1.54 -7.27
N LEU A 196 -4.77 -2.26 -6.21
CA LEU A 196 -5.61 -2.57 -5.06
C LEU A 196 -4.77 -2.40 -3.80
N PHE A 197 -5.34 -1.79 -2.77
CA PHE A 197 -4.77 -1.67 -1.44
C PHE A 197 -5.92 -1.53 -0.45
N ASP A 198 -6.33 -2.64 0.15
CA ASP A 198 -7.52 -2.67 1.00
C ASP A 198 -7.37 -3.71 2.10
N ILE A 199 -8.16 -3.58 3.15
CA ILE A 199 -8.25 -4.57 4.23
C ILE A 199 -8.97 -5.81 3.71
N PHE A 200 -8.50 -6.99 4.09
CA PHE A 200 -9.17 -8.24 3.78
C PHE A 200 -10.40 -8.44 4.67
N LEU A 201 -11.58 -8.17 4.09
CA LEU A 201 -12.87 -8.24 4.77
C LEU A 201 -13.75 -9.33 4.15
N ASP A 202 -14.72 -9.83 4.93
CA ASP A 202 -15.82 -10.64 4.41
C ASP A 202 -16.89 -9.76 3.71
N HIS A 203 -17.91 -10.39 3.14
CA HIS A 203 -18.96 -9.69 2.39
C HIS A 203 -19.83 -8.76 3.23
N GLU A 204 -19.77 -8.83 4.56
CA GLU A 204 -20.48 -7.95 5.49
C GLU A 204 -19.57 -6.86 6.09
N GLY A 205 -18.29 -6.82 5.67
CA GLY A 205 -17.32 -5.81 6.12
C GLY A 205 -16.62 -6.16 7.44
N TYR A 206 -16.71 -7.41 7.91
CA TYR A 206 -15.91 -7.88 9.05
C TYR A 206 -14.59 -8.48 8.55
N PRO A 207 -13.56 -8.53 9.43
CA PRO A 207 -12.28 -9.13 9.04
C PRO A 207 -12.46 -10.53 8.46
N GLY A 208 -11.85 -10.78 7.29
CA GLY A 208 -11.89 -12.07 6.61
C GLY A 208 -11.13 -13.19 7.34
N ILE A 209 -10.48 -12.84 8.45
CA ILE A 209 -9.72 -13.77 9.31
C ILE A 209 -10.49 -14.14 10.58
N ALA A 210 -10.19 -15.32 11.12
CA ALA A 210 -10.69 -15.74 12.42
C ALA A 210 -10.07 -14.90 13.56
N PRO A 211 -10.86 -14.54 14.61
CA PRO A 211 -10.31 -13.85 15.77
C PRO A 211 -9.25 -14.69 16.50
N PRO A 212 -8.40 -14.06 17.33
CA PRO A 212 -8.43 -12.66 17.71
C PRO A 212 -7.94 -11.75 16.60
N TRP A 213 -8.52 -10.55 16.47
CA TRP A 213 -8.08 -9.55 15.48
C TRP A 213 -6.98 -8.63 16.03
N GLY A 214 -6.79 -8.68 17.33
CA GLY A 214 -5.69 -8.06 18.03
C GLY A 214 -5.44 -8.78 19.36
N THR A 215 -4.23 -8.64 19.88
CA THR A 215 -3.81 -9.24 21.14
C THR A 215 -2.99 -8.27 21.97
N LEU A 216 -3.07 -8.41 23.30
CA LEU A 216 -2.09 -7.84 24.22
C LEU A 216 -1.23 -8.98 24.76
N ASN A 217 0.08 -8.81 24.64
CA ASN A 217 1.06 -9.82 24.96
C ASN A 217 2.02 -9.32 26.06
N ALA A 218 2.33 -10.15 27.04
CA ALA A 218 3.44 -9.92 27.95
C ALA A 218 4.58 -10.89 27.64
N ILE A 219 5.70 -10.31 27.25
CA ILE A 219 6.90 -11.05 26.81
C ILE A 219 7.95 -10.93 27.92
N ASP A 220 8.41 -12.05 28.44
CA ASP A 220 9.51 -12.11 29.39
C ASP A 220 10.85 -12.04 28.63
N LEU A 221 11.53 -10.90 28.74
CA LEU A 221 12.81 -10.69 28.06
C LEU A 221 13.97 -11.44 28.74
N ASN A 222 13.82 -11.87 30.00
CA ASN A 222 14.83 -12.64 30.69
C ASN A 222 14.85 -14.10 30.18
N GLU A 223 13.65 -14.65 29.91
CA GLU A 223 13.48 -16.03 29.45
C GLU A 223 13.29 -16.13 27.92
N GLY A 224 12.98 -15.02 27.25
CA GLY A 224 12.65 -15.03 25.83
C GLY A 224 11.34 -15.80 25.54
N SER A 225 10.33 -15.65 26.39
CA SER A 225 9.06 -16.37 26.29
C SER A 225 7.85 -15.44 26.39
N ILE A 226 6.71 -15.87 25.84
CA ILE A 226 5.44 -15.17 26.05
C ILE A 226 4.82 -15.68 27.35
N ARG A 227 4.71 -14.82 28.34
CA ARG A 227 4.11 -15.14 29.64
C ARG A 227 2.61 -15.32 29.54
N TRP A 228 1.96 -14.45 28.79
CA TRP A 228 0.54 -14.53 28.50
C TRP A 228 0.20 -13.69 27.26
N SER A 229 -0.88 -14.06 26.61
CA SER A 229 -1.50 -13.33 25.51
C SER A 229 -3.01 -13.36 25.70
N ILE A 230 -3.67 -12.22 25.51
CA ILE A 230 -5.11 -12.10 25.59
C ILE A 230 -5.65 -11.35 24.37
N PRO A 231 -6.89 -11.63 23.92
CA PRO A 231 -7.56 -10.81 22.93
C PRO A 231 -7.64 -9.35 23.39
N PHE A 232 -7.38 -8.44 22.46
CA PHE A 232 -7.39 -7.01 22.72
C PHE A 232 -7.82 -6.25 21.45
N GLY A 233 -9.05 -5.72 21.45
CA GLY A 233 -9.68 -5.05 20.32
C GLY A 233 -11.08 -5.55 20.02
#